data_d1d96e0038b58b8093c8a1a4641738a0
#
_entry.id   d1d96e0038b58b8093c8a1a4641738a0
#
_cell.length_a   1.000
_cell.length_b   1.000
_cell.length_c   1.000
_cell.angle_alpha   90.00
_cell.angle_beta   90.00
_cell.angle_gamma   90.00
#
_symmetry.space_group_name_H-M   'P 1'
#
loop_
_entity.id
_entity.type
_entity.pdbx_description
1 polymer ?
#
loop_
_entity_poly.entity_id
_entity_poly.type
_entity_poly.pdbx_seq_one_letter_code
_entity_poly.pdbx_strand_id
1 'polypeptide(L)'
;MMRGLSVELASKKIRVNAVLPGMTDTPIIYGSEFTEEQLLSTKSQYPLKRAASPEEIAWAIIYFLSDASGFTTGASLVVDGGFTVL
;
A
#
# COMPACT_ATOMS: atom_id res chain seq x y z
N MET A 1 -0.16 -0.68 17.17
CA MET A 1 0.77 0.45 17.36
C MET A 1 0.36 1.71 16.58
N MET A 2 0.10 1.62 15.30
CA MET A 2 -0.25 2.79 14.47
C MET A 2 -1.52 3.50 14.99
N ARG A 3 -2.57 2.77 15.35
CA ARG A 3 -3.81 3.35 15.86
C ARG A 3 -3.59 4.10 17.17
N GLY A 4 -2.84 3.50 18.11
CA GLY A 4 -2.52 4.15 19.37
C GLY A 4 -1.71 5.42 19.16
N LEU A 5 -0.73 5.38 18.26
CA LEU A 5 0.08 6.53 17.92
C LEU A 5 -0.76 7.64 17.29
N SER A 6 -1.72 7.29 16.43
CA SER A 6 -2.59 8.26 15.79
C SER A 6 -3.46 9.01 16.82
N VAL A 7 -3.96 8.30 17.81
CA VAL A 7 -4.76 8.91 18.88
C VAL A 7 -3.88 9.83 19.73
N GLU A 8 -2.69 9.36 20.10
CA GLU A 8 -1.76 10.13 20.92
C GLU A 8 -1.34 11.44 20.26
N LEU A 9 -1.07 11.39 18.95
CA LEU A 9 -0.58 12.57 18.21
C LEU A 9 -1.67 13.47 17.67
N ALA A 10 -2.93 13.06 17.74
CA ALA A 10 -4.05 13.85 17.24
C ALA A 10 -4.16 15.22 17.91
N SER A 11 -3.88 15.29 19.22
CA SER A 11 -3.90 16.56 19.97
C SER A 11 -2.85 17.54 19.47
N LYS A 12 -1.80 17.05 18.81
CA LYS A 12 -0.74 17.87 18.22
C LYS A 12 -1.01 18.16 16.74
N LYS A 13 -2.21 17.82 16.24
CA LYS A 13 -2.61 17.97 14.83
C LYS A 13 -1.71 17.21 13.87
N ILE A 14 -1.20 16.06 14.32
CA ILE A 14 -0.42 15.14 13.50
C ILE A 14 -1.29 13.94 13.16
N ARG A 15 -1.41 13.65 11.88
CA ARG A 15 -2.14 12.49 11.39
C ARG A 15 -1.17 11.35 11.10
N VAL A 16 -1.57 10.13 11.43
CA VAL A 16 -0.77 8.93 11.22
C VAL A 16 -1.64 7.89 10.52
N ASN A 17 -1.26 7.52 9.32
CA ASN A 17 -1.98 6.54 8.51
C ASN A 17 -0.98 5.54 7.92
N ALA A 18 -1.49 4.43 7.41
CA ALA A 18 -0.68 3.38 6.82
C ALA A 18 -1.17 3.03 5.43
N VAL A 19 -0.24 2.78 4.52
CA VAL A 19 -0.51 2.19 3.22
C VAL A 19 0.06 0.77 3.22
N LEU A 20 -0.78 -0.19 2.86
CA LEU A 20 -0.42 -1.62 2.85
C LEU A 20 -0.42 -2.10 1.38
N PRO A 21 0.73 -2.00 0.70
CA PRO A 21 0.80 -2.38 -0.70
C PRO A 21 0.88 -3.89 -0.88
N GLY A 22 0.36 -4.37 -1.99
CA GLY A 22 0.61 -5.72 -2.48
C GLY A 22 1.87 -5.75 -3.34
N MET A 23 1.93 -6.75 -4.24
CA MET A 23 3.04 -6.88 -5.17
C MET A 23 3.15 -5.63 -6.05
N THR A 24 4.31 -5.00 -6.02
CA THR A 24 4.58 -3.77 -6.76
C THR A 24 5.69 -4.01 -7.76
N ASP A 25 5.48 -3.50 -8.96
CA ASP A 25 6.40 -3.67 -10.10
C ASP A 25 7.61 -2.75 -9.93
N THR A 26 8.62 -3.22 -9.20
CA THR A 26 9.83 -2.48 -8.88
C THR A 26 11.07 -3.26 -9.32
N PRO A 27 12.22 -2.60 -9.49
CA PRO A 27 13.47 -3.31 -9.82
C PRO A 27 13.85 -4.39 -8.81
N ILE A 28 13.44 -4.25 -7.54
CA ILE A 28 13.74 -5.24 -6.50
C ILE A 28 13.13 -6.60 -6.84
N ILE A 29 11.90 -6.63 -7.38
CA ILE A 29 11.24 -7.86 -7.79
C ILE A 29 12.04 -8.55 -8.91
N TYR A 30 12.45 -7.80 -9.91
CA TYR A 30 13.17 -8.34 -11.07
C TYR A 30 14.63 -8.67 -10.76
N GLY A 31 15.21 -8.01 -9.75
CA GLY A 31 16.55 -8.32 -9.28
C GLY A 31 16.60 -9.45 -8.24
N SER A 32 15.46 -10.01 -7.88
CA SER A 32 15.37 -11.11 -6.92
C SER A 32 15.70 -12.45 -7.58
N GLU A 33 15.77 -13.52 -6.75
CA GLU A 33 15.98 -14.88 -7.22
C GLU A 33 14.74 -15.50 -7.89
N PHE A 34 13.62 -14.76 -7.96
CA PHE A 34 12.40 -15.25 -8.58
C PHE A 34 12.54 -15.29 -10.11
N THR A 35 12.12 -16.40 -10.70
CA THR A 35 12.05 -16.55 -12.15
C THR A 35 10.85 -15.78 -12.69
N GLU A 36 10.83 -15.53 -14.01
CA GLU A 36 9.66 -14.94 -14.68
C GLU A 36 8.40 -15.79 -14.45
N GLU A 37 8.55 -17.12 -14.48
CA GLU A 37 7.45 -18.03 -14.25
C GLU A 37 6.88 -17.88 -12.83
N GLN A 38 7.75 -17.75 -11.82
CA GLN A 38 7.34 -17.54 -10.44
C GLN A 38 6.63 -16.18 -10.28
N LEU A 39 7.12 -15.13 -10.94
CA LEU A 39 6.49 -13.81 -10.92
C LEU A 39 5.11 -13.85 -11.57
N LEU A 40 4.97 -14.52 -12.71
CA LEU A 40 3.68 -14.68 -13.38
C LEU A 40 2.70 -15.48 -12.52
N SER A 41 3.17 -16.54 -11.89
CA SER A 41 2.36 -17.34 -10.98
C SER A 41 1.86 -16.49 -9.80
N THR A 42 2.72 -15.68 -9.21
CA THR A 42 2.36 -14.79 -8.11
C THR A 42 1.33 -13.76 -8.56
N LYS A 43 1.55 -13.11 -9.71
CA LYS A 43 0.60 -12.15 -10.27
C LYS A 43 -0.78 -12.75 -10.49
N SER A 44 -0.83 -14.02 -10.92
CA SER A 44 -2.10 -14.70 -11.19
C SER A 44 -2.93 -14.93 -9.94
N GLN A 45 -2.33 -14.88 -8.75
CA GLN A 45 -3.03 -15.03 -7.48
C GLN A 45 -3.79 -13.77 -7.06
N TYR A 46 -3.44 -12.62 -7.64
CA TYR A 46 -4.13 -11.37 -7.36
C TYR A 46 -5.41 -11.27 -8.19
N PRO A 47 -6.54 -10.85 -7.61
CA PRO A 47 -7.78 -10.65 -8.39
C PRO A 47 -7.60 -9.76 -9.61
N LEU A 48 -6.77 -8.71 -9.51
CA LEU A 48 -6.51 -7.83 -10.67
C LEU A 48 -5.45 -8.39 -11.62
N LYS A 49 -4.87 -9.58 -11.31
CA LYS A 49 -3.98 -10.34 -12.20
C LYS A 49 -2.73 -9.59 -12.66
N ARG A 50 -2.26 -8.65 -11.86
CA ARG A 50 -1.04 -7.91 -12.16
C ARG A 50 -0.43 -7.35 -10.88
N ALA A 51 0.84 -6.93 -10.96
CA ALA A 51 1.46 -6.12 -9.92
C ALA A 51 0.99 -4.67 -10.06
N ALA A 52 1.00 -3.92 -8.97
CA ALA A 52 0.76 -2.48 -9.02
C ALA A 52 1.96 -1.77 -9.64
N SER A 53 1.72 -0.66 -10.32
CA SER A 53 2.81 0.25 -10.65
C SER A 53 3.24 1.02 -9.40
N PRO A 54 4.52 1.46 -9.32
CA PRO A 54 4.94 2.30 -8.21
C PRO A 54 4.09 3.55 -8.04
N GLU A 55 3.60 4.12 -9.14
CA GLU A 55 2.74 5.30 -9.13
C GLU A 55 1.41 5.03 -8.45
N GLU A 56 0.85 3.85 -8.61
CA GLU A 56 -0.41 3.48 -7.97
C GLU A 56 -0.28 3.46 -6.45
N ILE A 57 0.87 3.03 -5.93
CA ILE A 57 1.15 3.08 -4.50
C ILE A 57 1.44 4.52 -4.07
N ALA A 58 2.19 5.28 -4.88
CA ALA A 58 2.51 6.67 -4.60
C ALA A 58 1.25 7.54 -4.50
N TRP A 59 0.25 7.32 -5.34
CA TRP A 59 -1.01 8.07 -5.27
C TRP A 59 -1.71 7.89 -3.92
N ALA A 60 -1.68 6.69 -3.34
CA ALA A 60 -2.25 6.45 -2.01
C ALA A 60 -1.50 7.23 -0.94
N ILE A 61 -0.17 7.26 -1.02
CA ILE A 61 0.66 8.02 -0.09
C ILE A 61 0.39 9.52 -0.22
N ILE A 62 0.33 10.01 -1.45
CA ILE A 62 0.05 11.43 -1.74
C ILE A 62 -1.31 11.84 -1.15
N TYR A 63 -2.33 10.99 -1.28
CA TYR A 63 -3.62 11.26 -0.68
C TYR A 63 -3.50 11.50 0.83
N PHE A 64 -2.77 10.62 1.54
CA PHE A 64 -2.60 10.78 2.99
C PHE A 64 -1.76 12.00 3.37
N LEU A 65 -0.87 12.44 2.49
CA LEU A 65 -0.04 13.64 2.75
C LEU A 65 -0.75 14.93 2.37
N SER A 66 -1.88 14.85 1.67
CA SER A 66 -2.59 16.02 1.18
C SER A 66 -3.68 16.45 2.13
N ASP A 67 -4.16 17.70 1.93
CA ASP A 67 -5.30 18.22 2.67
C ASP A 67 -6.60 17.49 2.38
N ALA A 68 -6.65 16.73 1.25
CA ALA A 68 -7.82 15.93 0.92
C ALA A 68 -8.11 14.88 2.00
N SER A 69 -7.11 14.43 2.74
CA SER A 69 -7.26 13.48 3.85
C SER A 69 -7.23 14.16 5.22
N GLY A 70 -7.56 15.44 5.29
CA GLY A 70 -7.41 16.24 6.51
C GLY A 70 -8.18 15.72 7.72
N PHE A 71 -9.24 14.95 7.52
CA PHE A 71 -10.01 14.37 8.62
C PHE A 71 -9.72 12.86 8.78
N THR A 72 -8.66 12.35 8.17
CA THR A 72 -8.29 10.94 8.19
C THR A 72 -7.05 10.73 9.03
N THR A 73 -7.17 9.99 10.11
CA THR A 73 -6.04 9.52 10.93
C THR A 73 -6.36 8.15 11.49
N GLY A 74 -5.35 7.34 11.71
CA GLY A 74 -5.52 5.98 12.21
C GLY A 74 -6.05 5.01 11.16
N ALA A 75 -6.04 5.39 9.89
CA ALA A 75 -6.56 4.57 8.80
C ALA A 75 -5.46 3.71 8.18
N SER A 76 -5.86 2.53 7.71
CA SER A 76 -5.02 1.66 6.89
C SER A 76 -5.67 1.51 5.53
N LEU A 77 -4.95 1.86 4.47
CA LEU A 77 -5.42 1.70 3.10
C LEU A 77 -4.69 0.54 2.44
N VAL A 78 -5.43 -0.50 2.13
CA VAL A 78 -4.90 -1.67 1.44
C VAL A 78 -4.93 -1.40 -0.07
N VAL A 79 -3.76 -1.52 -0.71
CA VAL A 79 -3.60 -1.29 -2.15
C VAL A 79 -2.92 -2.54 -2.73
N ASP A 80 -3.70 -3.61 -2.87
CA ASP A 80 -3.15 -4.94 -3.17
C ASP A 80 -3.90 -5.70 -4.27
N GLY A 81 -4.63 -5.00 -5.11
CA GLY A 81 -5.34 -5.64 -6.20
C GLY A 81 -6.38 -6.68 -5.77
N GLY A 82 -6.86 -6.59 -4.54
CA GLY A 82 -7.88 -7.47 -4.01
C GLY A 82 -7.35 -8.72 -3.30
N PHE A 83 -6.03 -8.85 -3.14
CA PHE A 83 -5.43 -10.06 -2.58
C PHE A 83 -5.97 -10.41 -1.18
N THR A 84 -6.10 -9.42 -0.29
CA THR A 84 -6.51 -9.67 1.09
C THR A 84 -8.01 -9.91 1.27
N VAL A 85 -8.81 -9.74 0.23
CA VAL A 85 -10.25 -10.04 0.29
C VAL A 85 -10.62 -11.40 -0.29
N LEU A 86 -9.62 -12.19 -0.65
CA LEU A 86 -9.81 -13.54 -1.15
C LEU A 86 -10.31 -14.49 -0.06
#